data_57c81a99647627754d8b29b0f578a395
#
_entry.id   57c81a99647627754d8b29b0f578a395
#
_cell.length_a   1.000
_cell.length_b   1.000
_cell.length_c   1.000
_cell.angle_alpha   90.00
_cell.angle_beta   90.00
_cell.angle_gamma   90.00
#
_symmetry.space_group_name_H-M   'P 1'
#
loop_
_entity.id
_entity.type
_entity.pdbx_description
1 polymer ?
#
loop_
_entity_poly.entity_id
_entity_poly.type
_entity_poly.pdbx_seq_one_letter_code
_entity_poly.pdbx_strand_id
1 'polypeptide(L)'
;MQEEYIRETNIIEKTEKEREIELIKNIIKTREDLKNANKNFEYAQGDLVDYFSYQIKANQAKLDYLIKLAKRKGLQVDMINDIKFSAWEDTEEAVWSNICPN
;
A
#
# COMPACT_ATOMS: atom_id res chain seq x y z
N MET A 1 -28.42 -0.07 -15.77
CA MET A 1 -28.44 1.34 -15.49
C MET A 1 -28.87 1.62 -14.05
N GLN A 2 -30.07 1.17 -13.70
CA GLN A 2 -30.54 1.45 -12.38
C GLN A 2 -29.71 0.77 -11.31
N GLU A 3 -29.19 -0.40 -11.60
CA GLU A 3 -28.35 -1.10 -10.63
C GLU A 3 -27.06 -0.36 -10.38
N GLU A 4 -26.48 0.21 -11.43
CA GLU A 4 -25.28 0.99 -11.26
C GLU A 4 -25.56 2.23 -10.43
N TYR A 5 -26.68 2.86 -10.67
CA TYR A 5 -27.06 4.04 -9.92
C TYR A 5 -27.24 3.70 -8.44
N ILE A 6 -27.86 2.56 -8.17
CA ILE A 6 -28.07 2.15 -6.78
C ILE A 6 -26.73 1.87 -6.10
N ARG A 7 -25.80 1.25 -6.82
CA ARG A 7 -24.49 0.99 -6.26
C ARG A 7 -23.74 2.27 -5.95
N GLU A 8 -23.84 3.25 -6.83
CA GLU A 8 -23.21 4.53 -6.58
C GLU A 8 -23.79 5.20 -5.36
N THR A 9 -25.11 5.08 -5.19
CA THR A 9 -25.75 5.64 -4.02
C THR A 9 -25.25 4.98 -2.75
N ASN A 10 -25.08 3.66 -2.78
CA ASN A 10 -24.56 2.95 -1.64
C ASN A 10 -23.15 3.36 -1.29
N ILE A 11 -22.32 3.57 -2.32
CA ILE A 11 -20.96 4.02 -2.10
C ILE A 11 -20.93 5.40 -1.47
N ILE A 12 -21.81 6.28 -1.95
CA ILE A 12 -21.89 7.64 -1.41
C ILE A 12 -22.31 7.61 0.06
N GLU A 13 -23.09 6.63 0.43
CA GLU A 13 -23.59 6.54 1.79
C GLU A 13 -22.58 5.96 2.78
N LYS A 14 -21.42 5.54 2.30
CA LYS A 14 -20.37 5.07 3.21
C LYS A 14 -19.99 6.16 4.20
N THR A 15 -19.86 5.76 5.45
CA THR A 15 -19.47 6.73 6.47
C THR A 15 -18.01 7.12 6.30
N GLU A 16 -17.66 8.24 6.89
CA GLU A 16 -16.28 8.71 6.87
C GLU A 16 -15.38 7.68 7.53
N LYS A 17 -15.84 7.08 8.59
CA LYS A 17 -15.05 6.08 9.31
C LYS A 17 -14.78 4.86 8.43
N GLU A 18 -15.76 4.44 7.65
CA GLU A 18 -15.57 3.31 6.75
C GLU A 18 -14.53 3.63 5.69
N ARG A 19 -14.52 4.85 5.19
CA ARG A 19 -13.52 5.26 4.22
C ARG A 19 -12.13 5.27 4.81
N GLU A 20 -12.02 5.69 6.06
CA GLU A 20 -10.73 5.67 6.75
C GLU A 20 -10.21 4.26 6.92
N ILE A 21 -11.10 3.34 7.26
CA ILE A 21 -10.72 1.95 7.41
C ILE A 21 -10.26 1.37 6.08
N GLU A 22 -10.97 1.70 5.00
CA GLU A 22 -10.56 1.24 3.68
C GLU A 22 -9.20 1.78 3.29
N LEU A 23 -8.94 3.04 3.63
CA LEU A 23 -7.64 3.65 3.33
C LEU A 23 -6.54 2.92 4.08
N ILE A 24 -6.76 2.63 5.35
CA ILE A 24 -5.78 1.90 6.15
C ILE A 24 -5.53 0.52 5.55
N LYS A 25 -6.59 -0.17 5.15
CA LYS A 25 -6.44 -1.49 4.53
C LYS A 25 -5.65 -1.41 3.24
N ASN A 26 -5.87 -0.37 2.45
CA ASN A 26 -5.12 -0.18 1.22
C ASN A 26 -3.65 0.06 1.49
N ILE A 27 -3.34 0.81 2.53
CA ILE A 27 -1.95 1.05 2.91
C ILE A 27 -1.28 -0.26 3.27
N ILE A 28 -1.95 -1.06 4.08
CA ILE A 28 -1.40 -2.34 4.52
C ILE A 28 -1.18 -3.26 3.32
N LYS A 29 -2.18 -3.34 2.44
CA LYS A 29 -2.06 -4.21 1.28
C LYS A 29 -0.95 -3.75 0.34
N THR A 30 -0.82 -2.46 0.14
CA THR A 30 0.21 -1.94 -0.74
C THR A 30 1.59 -2.21 -0.19
N ARG A 31 1.77 -2.12 1.12
CA ARG A 31 3.05 -2.46 1.73
C ARG A 31 3.37 -3.93 1.52
N GLU A 32 2.37 -4.81 1.63
CA GLU A 32 2.59 -6.22 1.36
C GLU A 32 2.92 -6.48 -0.10
N ASP A 33 2.23 -5.79 -0.99
CA ASP A 33 2.53 -5.93 -2.41
C ASP A 33 3.96 -5.50 -2.71
N LEU A 34 4.41 -4.43 -2.09
CA LEU A 34 5.77 -3.97 -2.25
C LEU A 34 6.76 -4.99 -1.73
N LYS A 35 6.48 -5.56 -0.57
CA LYS A 35 7.34 -6.58 0.01
C LYS A 35 7.44 -7.79 -0.91
N ASN A 36 6.32 -8.22 -1.46
CA ASN A 36 6.31 -9.38 -2.35
C ASN A 36 7.05 -9.08 -3.65
N ALA A 37 6.90 -7.87 -4.18
CA ALA A 37 7.61 -7.49 -5.40
C ALA A 37 9.11 -7.51 -5.17
N ASN A 38 9.56 -7.07 -3.99
CA ASN A 38 10.98 -7.11 -3.67
C ASN A 38 11.50 -8.53 -3.58
N LYS A 39 10.75 -9.41 -2.95
CA LYS A 39 11.14 -10.80 -2.86
C LYS A 39 11.26 -11.41 -4.24
N ASN A 40 10.28 -11.16 -5.08
CA ASN A 40 10.29 -11.72 -6.43
C ASN A 40 11.42 -11.14 -7.26
N PHE A 41 11.74 -9.87 -7.03
CA PHE A 41 12.82 -9.23 -7.76
C PHE A 41 14.17 -9.91 -7.47
N GLU A 42 14.37 -10.36 -6.24
CA GLU A 42 15.62 -10.99 -5.87
C GLU A 42 15.89 -12.26 -6.67
N TYR A 43 14.83 -12.93 -7.12
CA TYR A 43 14.96 -14.17 -7.87
C TYR A 43 14.63 -14.02 -9.34
N ALA A 44 14.40 -12.78 -9.78
CA ALA A 44 13.98 -12.54 -11.16
C ALA A 44 15.15 -12.68 -12.11
N GLN A 45 14.84 -13.13 -13.32
CA GLN A 45 15.82 -13.27 -14.38
C GLN A 45 15.19 -12.80 -15.68
N GLY A 46 16.05 -12.30 -16.58
CA GLY A 46 15.61 -11.88 -17.90
C GLY A 46 14.60 -10.75 -17.82
N ASP A 47 13.53 -10.90 -18.58
CA ASP A 47 12.52 -9.87 -18.68
C ASP A 47 11.80 -9.62 -17.35
N LEU A 48 11.82 -10.60 -16.46
CA LEU A 48 11.15 -10.45 -15.18
C LEU A 48 11.85 -9.43 -14.29
N VAL A 49 13.11 -9.15 -14.50
CA VAL A 49 13.82 -8.11 -13.77
C VAL A 49 13.12 -6.77 -13.96
N ASP A 50 12.85 -6.42 -15.21
CA ASP A 50 12.16 -5.16 -15.50
C ASP A 50 10.74 -5.17 -14.95
N TYR A 51 10.04 -6.29 -15.10
CA TYR A 51 8.67 -6.37 -14.63
C TYR A 51 8.58 -6.08 -13.13
N PHE A 52 9.39 -6.74 -12.34
CA PHE A 52 9.33 -6.53 -10.89
C PHE A 52 9.91 -5.19 -10.49
N SER A 53 10.88 -4.69 -11.22
CA SER A 53 11.40 -3.35 -10.98
C SER A 53 10.30 -2.30 -11.14
N TYR A 54 9.49 -2.43 -12.18
CA TYR A 54 8.38 -1.51 -12.38
C TYR A 54 7.31 -1.67 -11.31
N GLN A 55 7.06 -2.91 -10.88
CA GLN A 55 6.09 -3.12 -9.81
C GLN A 55 6.55 -2.48 -8.51
N ILE A 56 7.82 -2.57 -8.21
CA ILE A 56 8.38 -1.93 -7.02
C ILE A 56 8.14 -0.43 -7.07
N LYS A 57 8.49 0.18 -8.20
CA LYS A 57 8.31 1.62 -8.34
C LYS A 57 6.85 2.03 -8.27
N ALA A 58 5.99 1.26 -8.90
CA ALA A 58 4.56 1.57 -8.89
C ALA A 58 3.99 1.48 -7.48
N ASN A 59 4.37 0.45 -6.74
CA ASN A 59 3.87 0.28 -5.38
C ASN A 59 4.44 1.33 -4.44
N GLN A 60 5.68 1.76 -4.66
CA GLN A 60 6.24 2.84 -3.86
C GLN A 60 5.47 4.13 -4.07
N ALA A 61 5.17 4.46 -5.33
CA ALA A 61 4.42 5.66 -5.64
C ALA A 61 3.00 5.60 -5.05
N LYS A 62 2.38 4.44 -5.16
CA LYS A 62 1.04 4.27 -4.62
C LYS A 62 1.04 4.40 -3.10
N LEU A 63 2.01 3.78 -2.45
CA LEU A 63 2.10 3.83 -0.99
C LEU A 63 2.33 5.25 -0.52
N ASP A 64 3.20 5.98 -1.22
CA ASP A 64 3.48 7.37 -0.87
C ASP A 64 2.21 8.21 -0.96
N TYR A 65 1.46 8.02 -2.03
CA TYR A 65 0.19 8.74 -2.19
C TYR A 65 -0.78 8.42 -1.07
N LEU A 66 -0.91 7.13 -0.74
CA LEU A 66 -1.87 6.72 0.28
C LEU A 66 -1.49 7.25 1.65
N ILE A 67 -0.21 7.26 1.96
CA ILE A 67 0.26 7.77 3.25
C ILE A 67 0.02 9.28 3.34
N LYS A 68 0.29 10.00 2.27
CA LYS A 68 0.02 11.43 2.26
C LYS A 68 -1.46 11.71 2.42
N LEU A 69 -2.29 10.89 1.80
CA LEU A 69 -3.73 11.04 1.94
C LEU A 69 -4.17 10.79 3.38
N ALA A 70 -3.61 9.76 4.00
CA ALA A 70 -3.94 9.46 5.39
C ALA A 70 -3.54 10.60 6.31
N LYS A 71 -2.37 11.19 6.08
CA LYS A 71 -1.92 12.32 6.90
C LYS A 71 -2.85 13.51 6.74
N ARG A 72 -3.32 13.77 5.53
CA ARG A 72 -4.25 14.86 5.32
C ARG A 72 -5.57 14.65 6.04
N LYS A 73 -5.95 13.39 6.22
CA LYS A 73 -7.17 13.06 6.95
C LYS A 73 -6.96 13.00 8.45
N GLY A 74 -5.73 13.20 8.90
CA GLY A 74 -5.43 13.18 10.32
C GLY A 74 -5.30 11.79 10.91
N LEU A 75 -5.11 10.79 10.08
CA LEU A 75 -4.95 9.43 10.58
C LEU A 75 -3.55 9.22 11.12
N GLN A 76 -3.44 8.32 12.10
CA GLN A 76 -2.16 8.06 12.75
C GLN A 76 -1.41 6.98 11.99
N VAL A 77 -0.63 7.45 11.02
CA VAL A 77 0.13 6.54 10.16
C VAL A 77 1.20 5.81 10.94
N ASP A 78 1.74 6.46 11.97
CA ASP A 78 2.79 5.83 12.77
C ASP A 78 2.28 4.57 13.46
N MET A 79 1.04 4.60 13.94
CA MET A 79 0.45 3.42 14.57
C MET A 79 0.35 2.29 13.57
N ILE A 80 -0.02 2.60 12.33
CA ILE A 80 -0.10 1.58 11.30
C ILE A 80 1.27 0.99 11.04
N ASN A 81 2.30 1.83 10.97
CA ASN A 81 3.66 1.38 10.76
C ASN A 81 4.12 0.47 11.90
N ASP A 82 3.82 0.84 13.12
CA ASP A 82 4.21 0.02 14.27
C ASP A 82 3.59 -1.35 14.21
N ILE A 83 2.32 -1.42 13.87
CA ILE A 83 1.62 -2.69 13.78
C ILE A 83 2.25 -3.57 12.71
N LYS A 84 2.53 -3.00 11.55
CA LYS A 84 3.08 -3.76 10.45
C LYS A 84 4.52 -4.17 10.70
N PHE A 85 5.30 -3.31 11.31
CA PHE A 85 6.68 -3.68 11.63
C PHE A 85 6.75 -4.80 12.66
N SER A 86 5.81 -4.85 13.57
CA SER A 86 5.75 -5.97 14.50
C SER A 86 5.58 -7.29 13.75
N ALA A 87 4.82 -7.27 12.67
CA ALA A 87 4.55 -8.48 11.90
C ALA A 87 5.70 -8.82 10.95
N TRP A 88 6.34 -7.81 10.38
CA TRP A 88 7.34 -8.03 9.32
C TRP A 88 8.76 -8.02 9.82
N GLU A 89 9.00 -7.34 10.91
CA GLU A 89 10.29 -7.29 11.57
C GLU A 89 11.39 -6.77 10.65
N ASP A 90 12.60 -7.29 10.86
CA ASP A 90 13.79 -6.72 10.26
C ASP A 90 13.85 -6.90 8.75
N THR A 91 13.26 -7.98 8.25
CA THR A 91 13.30 -8.25 6.81
C THR A 91 12.66 -7.12 6.03
N GLU A 92 11.49 -6.68 6.48
CA GLU A 92 10.77 -5.62 5.80
C GLU A 92 11.55 -4.32 5.86
N GLU A 93 12.14 -4.04 6.99
CA GLU A 93 12.89 -2.81 7.17
C GLU A 93 14.10 -2.76 6.24
N ALA A 94 14.83 -3.87 6.14
CA ALA A 94 15.99 -3.92 5.27
C ALA A 94 15.62 -3.70 3.81
N VAL A 95 14.54 -4.35 3.37
CA VAL A 95 14.08 -4.21 2.00
C VAL A 95 13.67 -2.78 1.73
N TRP A 96 12.93 -2.20 2.65
CA TRP A 96 12.47 -0.83 2.49
C TRP A 96 13.64 0.15 2.36
N SER A 97 14.67 -0.04 3.16
CA SER A 97 15.84 0.83 3.13
C SER A 97 16.55 0.77 1.79
N ASN A 98 16.58 -0.40 1.16
CA ASN A 98 17.24 -0.56 -0.13
C ASN A 98 16.46 0.12 -1.24
N ILE A 99 15.14 0.17 -1.15
CA ILE A 99 14.29 0.69 -2.20
C ILE A 99 14.03 2.17 -2.02
N CYS A 100 13.84 2.59 -0.79
CA CYS A 100 13.57 3.98 -0.45
C CYS A 100 14.72 4.49 0.40
N PRO A 101 15.82 4.89 -0.24
CA PRO A 101 17.03 5.27 0.50
C PRO A 101 16.86 6.50 1.38
N ASN A 102 15.79 7.20 1.22
CA ASN A 102 15.54 8.32 2.13
C ASN A 102 14.84 7.84 3.37
#